data_4c98077859d9ddfaf249831b23e5ea2c
#
_entry.id   4c98077859d9ddfaf249831b23e5ea2c
#
_cell.length_a   1.000
_cell.length_b   1.000
_cell.length_c   1.000
_cell.angle_alpha   90.00
_cell.angle_beta   90.00
_cell.angle_gamma   90.00
#
_symmetry.space_group_name_H-M   'P 1'
#
loop_
_entity.id
_entity.type
_entity.pdbx_description
1 polymer ?
#
loop_
_entity_poly.entity_id
_entity_poly.type
_entity_poly.pdbx_seq_one_letter_code
_entity_poly.pdbx_strand_id
1 'polypeptide(L)'
;MATRAKSRGRRRAKRTRRIVRLPTEYFEAMDLSNLLFPALYQFESGLRIMLDSFMQTCYGVDWWNASLKGRLNNTFVYAEEQRKKLDAMPWIGDPSAVTVLPVHLTTLGQLEEIVKVYKSDCIPQLFPNIEFFVGHMELIKRVRNMYSHMFPCITRQDCQIAKSEIRVLSRHINSRLS
;
A
#
# COMPACT_ATOMS: atom_id res chain seq x y z
N MET A 1 -27.89 16.88 50.83
CA MET A 1 -26.81 16.67 49.80
C MET A 1 -27.44 15.93 48.64
N ALA A 2 -27.64 16.60 47.52
CA ALA A 2 -28.30 16.04 46.35
C ALA A 2 -27.24 15.75 45.24
N THR A 3 -27.06 14.47 44.95
CA THR A 3 -26.15 13.96 43.93
C THR A 3 -26.76 14.14 42.54
N ARG A 4 -26.16 15.04 41.77
CA ARG A 4 -26.52 15.37 40.36
C ARG A 4 -26.02 14.25 39.41
N ALA A 5 -26.94 13.42 38.91
CA ALA A 5 -26.66 12.42 37.88
C ALA A 5 -26.29 13.11 36.56
N LYS A 6 -25.06 12.93 36.10
CA LYS A 6 -24.61 13.39 34.76
C LYS A 6 -25.22 12.49 33.68
N SER A 7 -26.18 13.03 32.91
CA SER A 7 -26.72 12.39 31.72
C SER A 7 -25.61 12.26 30.67
N ARG A 8 -25.16 11.05 30.37
CA ARG A 8 -24.29 10.75 29.23
C ARG A 8 -25.09 10.91 27.94
N GLY A 9 -24.94 12.05 27.30
CA GLY A 9 -25.47 12.30 25.94
C GLY A 9 -24.94 11.24 24.97
N ARG A 10 -25.81 10.34 24.53
CA ARG A 10 -25.56 9.44 23.40
C ARG A 10 -25.29 10.30 22.15
N ARG A 11 -24.03 10.38 21.72
CA ARG A 11 -23.66 10.94 20.40
C ARG A 11 -24.40 10.12 19.34
N ARG A 12 -25.46 10.66 18.77
CA ARG A 12 -26.12 10.14 17.58
C ARG A 12 -25.07 10.11 16.46
N ALA A 13 -24.60 8.93 16.07
CA ALA A 13 -23.79 8.74 14.89
C ALA A 13 -24.55 9.37 13.71
N LYS A 14 -23.93 10.32 13.02
CA LYS A 14 -24.48 10.92 11.80
C LYS A 14 -24.70 9.79 10.79
N ARG A 15 -25.96 9.45 10.53
CA ARG A 15 -26.35 8.48 9.49
C ARG A 15 -25.89 9.05 8.16
N THR A 16 -24.77 8.57 7.62
CA THR A 16 -24.33 8.91 6.27
C THR A 16 -25.45 8.51 5.31
N ARG A 17 -25.97 9.44 4.51
CA ARG A 17 -26.96 9.13 3.47
C ARG A 17 -26.33 8.13 2.51
N ARG A 18 -26.91 6.94 2.41
CA ARG A 18 -26.50 5.94 1.44
C ARG A 18 -26.81 6.44 0.03
N ILE A 19 -25.78 6.58 -0.79
CA ILE A 19 -25.90 7.06 -2.18
C ILE A 19 -26.54 5.97 -3.06
N VAL A 20 -26.24 4.72 -2.78
CA VAL A 20 -26.74 3.54 -3.49
C VAL A 20 -27.25 2.50 -2.50
N ARG A 21 -28.31 1.76 -2.86
CA ARG A 21 -28.80 0.62 -2.08
C ARG A 21 -28.03 -0.62 -2.50
N LEU A 22 -27.08 -1.04 -1.69
CA LEU A 22 -26.33 -2.28 -1.85
C LEU A 22 -26.82 -3.34 -0.86
N PRO A 23 -26.65 -4.63 -1.15
CA PRO A 23 -26.80 -5.70 -0.17
C PRO A 23 -25.94 -5.50 1.06
N THR A 24 -26.33 -6.10 2.19
CA THR A 24 -25.69 -5.87 3.51
C THR A 24 -24.23 -6.27 3.50
N GLU A 25 -23.88 -7.36 2.84
CA GLU A 25 -22.51 -7.89 2.71
C GLU A 25 -21.54 -6.89 2.08
N TYR A 26 -22.01 -6.03 1.17
CA TYR A 26 -21.17 -4.97 0.59
C TYR A 26 -20.84 -3.86 1.61
N PHE A 27 -21.77 -3.55 2.51
CA PHE A 27 -21.49 -2.57 3.57
C PHE A 27 -20.53 -3.12 4.62
N GLU A 28 -20.67 -4.39 4.98
CA GLU A 28 -19.75 -5.07 5.89
C GLU A 28 -18.34 -5.14 5.30
N ALA A 29 -18.22 -5.51 4.02
CA ALA A 29 -16.95 -5.51 3.29
C ALA A 29 -16.32 -4.11 3.22
N MET A 30 -17.12 -3.07 3.00
CA MET A 30 -16.66 -1.68 2.98
C MET A 30 -16.12 -1.25 4.35
N ASP A 31 -16.81 -1.59 5.44
CA ASP A 31 -16.38 -1.25 6.80
C ASP A 31 -15.05 -1.98 7.15
N LEU A 32 -14.92 -3.25 6.79
CA LEU A 32 -13.69 -4.01 6.95
C LEU A 32 -12.54 -3.43 6.11
N SER A 33 -12.82 -3.03 4.88
CA SER A 33 -11.87 -2.39 3.99
C SER A 33 -11.37 -1.05 4.55
N ASN A 34 -12.27 -0.23 5.10
CA ASN A 34 -11.91 1.03 5.74
C ASN A 34 -11.00 0.83 6.98
N LEU A 35 -11.14 -0.29 7.68
CA LEU A 35 -10.25 -0.64 8.79
C LEU A 35 -8.86 -1.09 8.34
N LEU A 36 -8.73 -1.64 7.14
CA LEU A 36 -7.46 -2.14 6.60
C LEU A 36 -6.70 -1.07 5.81
N PHE A 37 -7.42 -0.18 5.13
CA PHE A 37 -6.82 0.80 4.21
C PHE A 37 -5.66 1.62 4.80
N PRO A 38 -5.75 2.21 6.01
CA PRO A 38 -4.65 2.99 6.56
C PRO A 38 -3.36 2.18 6.72
N ALA A 39 -3.48 0.91 7.13
CA ALA A 39 -2.32 0.04 7.29
C ALA A 39 -1.70 -0.34 5.93
N LEU A 40 -2.52 -0.64 4.93
CA LEU A 40 -2.06 -0.90 3.56
C LEU A 40 -1.37 0.33 2.97
N TYR A 41 -1.98 1.51 3.09
CA TYR A 41 -1.42 2.75 2.57
C TYR A 41 -0.04 3.05 3.17
N GLN A 42 0.09 2.96 4.51
CA GLN A 42 1.37 3.17 5.20
C GLN A 42 2.42 2.15 4.78
N PHE A 43 2.03 0.88 4.67
CA PHE A 43 2.92 -0.19 4.25
C PHE A 43 3.41 -0.01 2.80
N GLU A 44 2.49 0.20 1.85
CA GLU A 44 2.84 0.39 0.45
C GLU A 44 3.73 1.63 0.26
N SER A 45 3.41 2.73 0.93
CA SER A 45 4.20 3.96 0.86
C SER A 45 5.59 3.77 1.48
N GLY A 46 5.68 3.14 2.65
CA GLY A 46 6.94 2.84 3.32
C GLY A 46 7.82 1.91 2.49
N LEU A 47 7.24 0.88 1.88
CA LEU A 47 7.97 -0.04 1.00
C LEU A 47 8.54 0.69 -0.22
N ARG A 48 7.78 1.59 -0.86
CA ARG A 48 8.26 2.41 -1.99
C ARG A 48 9.42 3.30 -1.60
N ILE A 49 9.29 4.04 -0.50
CA ILE A 49 10.34 4.95 -0.02
C ILE A 49 11.62 4.17 0.32
N MET A 50 11.49 3.05 1.05
CA MET A 50 12.62 2.22 1.42
C MET A 50 13.31 1.64 0.17
N LEU A 51 12.56 1.09 -0.79
CA LEU A 51 13.14 0.54 -2.01
C LEU A 51 13.82 1.62 -2.85
N ASP A 52 13.20 2.78 -3.02
CA ASP A 52 13.80 3.87 -3.78
C ASP A 52 15.12 4.32 -3.16
N SER A 53 15.13 4.58 -1.84
CA SER A 53 16.35 4.97 -1.12
C SER A 53 17.44 3.90 -1.20
N PHE A 54 17.08 2.63 -1.04
CA PHE A 54 18.01 1.51 -1.14
C PHE A 54 18.60 1.39 -2.55
N MET A 55 17.75 1.45 -3.58
CA MET A 55 18.17 1.34 -4.97
C MET A 55 19.04 2.53 -5.41
N GLN A 56 18.75 3.74 -4.93
CA GLN A 56 19.62 4.91 -5.14
C GLN A 56 21.00 4.70 -4.52
N THR A 57 21.06 4.09 -3.34
CA THR A 57 22.34 3.78 -2.68
C THR A 57 23.16 2.76 -3.47
N CYS A 58 22.51 1.72 -4.02
CA CYS A 58 23.19 0.65 -4.75
C CYS A 58 23.53 0.99 -6.21
N TYR A 59 22.68 1.78 -6.88
CA TYR A 59 22.72 1.99 -8.35
C TYR A 59 22.74 3.46 -8.76
N GLY A 60 22.77 4.39 -7.79
CA GLY A 60 22.75 5.83 -8.03
C GLY A 60 21.35 6.40 -8.23
N VAL A 61 21.25 7.73 -8.25
CA VAL A 61 19.99 8.48 -8.32
C VAL A 61 19.13 8.18 -9.55
N ASP A 62 19.75 7.77 -10.64
CA ASP A 62 19.08 7.41 -11.90
C ASP A 62 18.84 5.89 -12.05
N TRP A 63 18.82 5.15 -10.94
CA TRP A 63 18.66 3.69 -10.94
C TRP A 63 17.46 3.21 -11.75
N TRP A 64 16.41 4.01 -11.80
CA TRP A 64 15.18 3.70 -12.53
C TRP A 64 15.44 3.55 -14.04
N ASN A 65 16.11 4.51 -14.66
CA ASN A 65 16.43 4.45 -16.08
C ASN A 65 17.65 3.58 -16.36
N ALA A 66 18.68 3.70 -15.55
CA ALA A 66 19.95 3.03 -15.79
C ALA A 66 19.91 1.52 -15.52
N SER A 67 19.16 1.07 -14.52
CA SER A 67 19.16 -0.32 -14.08
C SER A 67 17.83 -1.02 -14.30
N LEU A 68 16.70 -0.43 -13.87
CA LEU A 68 15.39 -1.09 -13.92
C LEU A 68 14.89 -1.31 -15.34
N LYS A 69 15.04 -0.31 -16.21
CA LYS A 69 14.60 -0.38 -17.62
C LYS A 69 15.12 -1.63 -18.33
N GLY A 70 16.38 -1.98 -18.12
CA GLY A 70 16.99 -3.15 -18.74
C GLY A 70 16.55 -4.50 -18.14
N ARG A 71 16.15 -4.52 -16.87
CA ARG A 71 15.83 -5.76 -16.13
C ARG A 71 14.33 -6.01 -15.98
N LEU A 72 13.53 -4.96 -15.88
CA LEU A 72 12.08 -5.01 -15.66
C LEU A 72 11.36 -4.01 -16.58
N ASN A 73 11.55 -4.16 -17.91
CA ASN A 73 10.99 -3.25 -18.89
C ASN A 73 9.46 -3.07 -18.75
N ASN A 74 8.71 -4.13 -18.43
CA ASN A 74 7.26 -4.04 -18.27
C ASN A 74 6.86 -3.13 -17.09
N THR A 75 7.58 -3.23 -15.97
CA THR A 75 7.37 -2.35 -14.81
C THR A 75 7.75 -0.91 -15.14
N PHE A 76 8.83 -0.72 -15.87
CA PHE A 76 9.27 0.60 -16.36
C PHE A 76 8.21 1.24 -17.25
N VAL A 77 7.78 0.55 -18.31
CA VAL A 77 6.78 1.05 -19.27
C VAL A 77 5.46 1.34 -18.57
N TYR A 78 5.01 0.46 -17.66
CA TYR A 78 3.79 0.69 -16.89
C TYR A 78 3.85 2.00 -16.09
N ALA A 79 4.93 2.25 -15.36
CA ALA A 79 5.08 3.48 -14.58
C ALA A 79 5.09 4.74 -15.47
N GLU A 80 5.77 4.69 -16.64
CA GLU A 80 5.77 5.78 -17.61
C GLU A 80 4.37 6.06 -18.18
N GLU A 81 3.57 5.02 -18.42
CA GLU A 81 2.17 5.18 -18.84
C GLU A 81 1.31 5.80 -17.73
N GLN A 82 1.51 5.39 -16.47
CA GLN A 82 0.78 6.00 -15.35
C GLN A 82 1.18 7.48 -15.19
N ARG A 83 2.45 7.83 -15.40
CA ARG A 83 2.90 9.21 -15.38
C ARG A 83 2.19 10.05 -16.45
N LYS A 84 2.17 9.58 -17.69
CA LYS A 84 1.47 10.26 -18.79
C LYS A 84 -0.01 10.48 -18.48
N LYS A 85 -0.67 9.48 -17.86
CA LYS A 85 -2.07 9.63 -17.43
C LYS A 85 -2.22 10.68 -16.34
N LEU A 86 -1.31 10.72 -15.38
CA LEU A 86 -1.33 11.70 -14.28
C LEU A 86 -1.15 13.12 -14.83
N ASP A 87 -0.16 13.31 -15.71
CA ASP A 87 0.15 14.60 -16.33
C ASP A 87 -1.01 15.12 -17.21
N ALA A 88 -1.82 14.21 -17.77
CA ALA A 88 -3.00 14.54 -18.56
C ALA A 88 -4.25 14.88 -17.73
N MET A 89 -4.20 14.75 -16.38
CA MET A 89 -5.34 15.00 -15.48
C MET A 89 -5.38 16.46 -14.99
N PRO A 90 -6.27 17.34 -15.54
CA PRO A 90 -6.24 18.78 -15.25
C PRO A 90 -6.74 19.15 -13.83
N TRP A 91 -7.28 18.18 -13.09
CA TRP A 91 -7.87 18.35 -11.75
C TRP A 91 -7.01 17.81 -10.60
N ILE A 92 -5.92 17.17 -10.91
CA ILE A 92 -4.89 16.86 -9.94
C ILE A 92 -4.01 18.11 -9.86
N GLY A 93 -4.24 18.97 -8.87
CA GLY A 93 -3.48 20.16 -8.51
C GLY A 93 -2.19 20.47 -9.26
N ASP A 94 -1.39 21.38 -8.82
CA ASP A 94 -0.11 21.69 -9.48
C ASP A 94 0.82 20.47 -9.43
N PRO A 95 1.09 19.78 -10.57
CA PRO A 95 1.98 18.61 -10.60
C PRO A 95 3.39 18.93 -10.11
N SER A 96 3.78 20.22 -10.12
CA SER A 96 5.08 20.70 -9.63
C SER A 96 5.16 20.73 -8.10
N ALA A 97 4.01 20.72 -7.42
CA ALA A 97 3.95 20.80 -5.96
C ALA A 97 4.35 19.48 -5.24
N VAL A 98 4.30 18.34 -5.94
CA VAL A 98 4.68 17.03 -5.39
C VAL A 98 5.56 16.28 -6.38
N THR A 99 6.80 16.02 -6.00
CA THR A 99 7.68 15.15 -6.78
C THR A 99 7.18 13.70 -6.69
N VAL A 100 6.49 13.24 -7.74
CA VAL A 100 6.06 11.84 -7.85
C VAL A 100 7.19 11.02 -8.43
N LEU A 101 7.87 10.25 -7.60
CA LEU A 101 8.93 9.32 -8.04
C LEU A 101 8.31 8.19 -8.89
N PRO A 102 9.02 7.66 -9.91
CA PRO A 102 8.50 6.57 -10.75
C PRO A 102 8.04 5.34 -9.95
N VAL A 103 8.72 5.01 -8.87
CA VAL A 103 8.36 3.90 -7.96
C VAL A 103 6.98 4.10 -7.31
N HIS A 104 6.51 5.34 -7.14
CA HIS A 104 5.16 5.62 -6.63
C HIS A 104 4.05 5.22 -7.60
N LEU A 105 4.38 5.09 -8.88
CA LEU A 105 3.44 4.74 -9.94
C LEU A 105 3.35 3.23 -10.17
N THR A 106 4.10 2.43 -9.41
CA THR A 106 4.08 0.97 -9.49
C THR A 106 2.98 0.35 -8.64
N THR A 107 2.55 -0.84 -9.02
CA THR A 107 1.66 -1.67 -8.22
C THR A 107 2.44 -2.40 -7.11
N LEU A 108 1.73 -2.93 -6.11
CA LEU A 108 2.34 -3.77 -5.07
C LEU A 108 3.01 -5.03 -5.63
N GLY A 109 2.44 -5.62 -6.70
CA GLY A 109 3.06 -6.75 -7.41
C GLY A 109 4.38 -6.38 -8.07
N GLN A 110 4.45 -5.20 -8.68
CA GLN A 110 5.69 -4.71 -9.30
C GLN A 110 6.78 -4.37 -8.27
N LEU A 111 6.41 -3.88 -7.07
CA LEU A 111 7.37 -3.73 -5.98
C LEU A 111 7.99 -5.07 -5.56
N GLU A 112 7.17 -6.13 -5.50
CA GLU A 112 7.65 -7.49 -5.24
C GLU A 112 8.58 -7.97 -6.37
N GLU A 113 8.25 -7.72 -7.63
CA GLU A 113 9.11 -8.07 -8.77
C GLU A 113 10.47 -7.35 -8.70
N ILE A 114 10.51 -6.08 -8.31
CA ILE A 114 11.76 -5.35 -8.09
C ILE A 114 12.61 -6.08 -7.06
N VAL A 115 12.07 -6.43 -5.89
CA VAL A 115 12.81 -7.16 -4.86
C VAL A 115 13.29 -8.51 -5.37
N LYS A 116 12.49 -9.24 -6.14
CA LYS A 116 12.86 -10.56 -6.72
C LYS A 116 14.00 -10.46 -7.72
N VAL A 117 13.97 -9.47 -8.61
CA VAL A 117 15.00 -9.28 -9.64
C VAL A 117 16.31 -8.80 -9.03
N TYR A 118 16.25 -7.97 -8.01
CA TYR A 118 17.42 -7.47 -7.28
C TYR A 118 17.67 -8.21 -5.95
N LYS A 119 17.26 -9.49 -5.88
CA LYS A 119 17.32 -10.28 -4.64
C LYS A 119 18.72 -10.39 -4.04
N SER A 120 19.75 -10.46 -4.87
CA SER A 120 21.15 -10.52 -4.42
C SER A 120 21.55 -9.31 -3.57
N ASP A 121 20.97 -8.16 -3.86
CA ASP A 121 21.28 -6.89 -3.19
C ASP A 121 20.23 -6.57 -2.13
N CYS A 122 18.95 -6.73 -2.46
CA CYS A 122 17.85 -6.41 -1.54
C CYS A 122 17.76 -7.38 -0.35
N ILE A 123 17.85 -8.70 -0.59
CA ILE A 123 17.56 -9.68 0.46
C ILE A 123 18.55 -9.62 1.60
N PRO A 124 19.88 -9.65 1.40
CA PRO A 124 20.82 -9.63 2.52
C PRO A 124 20.71 -8.39 3.40
N GLN A 125 20.18 -7.30 2.86
CA GLN A 125 20.13 -6.02 3.55
C GLN A 125 18.74 -5.64 4.06
N LEU A 126 17.68 -6.01 3.35
CA LEU A 126 16.32 -5.56 3.66
C LEU A 126 15.47 -6.62 4.37
N PHE A 127 15.64 -7.89 4.00
CA PHE A 127 14.80 -8.99 4.49
C PHE A 127 15.65 -10.24 4.80
N PRO A 128 15.19 -11.12 5.70
CA PRO A 128 15.95 -12.33 6.08
C PRO A 128 16.24 -13.27 4.90
N ASN A 129 15.27 -13.52 4.04
CA ASN A 129 15.38 -14.31 2.81
C ASN A 129 14.22 -13.96 1.86
N ILE A 130 14.29 -14.48 0.63
CA ILE A 130 13.27 -14.16 -0.39
C ILE A 130 11.94 -14.85 -0.10
N GLU A 131 11.95 -16.06 0.44
CA GLU A 131 10.76 -16.84 0.78
C GLU A 131 9.96 -16.13 1.89
N PHE A 132 10.65 -15.59 2.89
CA PHE A 132 10.04 -14.75 3.92
C PHE A 132 9.32 -13.56 3.31
N PHE A 133 10.00 -12.78 2.47
CA PHE A 133 9.41 -11.60 1.84
C PHE A 133 8.22 -11.96 0.95
N VAL A 134 8.39 -12.93 0.05
CA VAL A 134 7.34 -13.34 -0.90
C VAL A 134 6.13 -13.93 -0.18
N GLY A 135 6.33 -14.79 0.82
CA GLY A 135 5.24 -15.39 1.57
C GLY A 135 4.34 -14.35 2.26
N HIS A 136 4.93 -13.36 2.91
CA HIS A 136 4.18 -12.26 3.53
C HIS A 136 3.49 -11.37 2.48
N MET A 137 4.18 -11.04 1.38
CA MET A 137 3.63 -10.23 0.29
C MET A 137 2.43 -10.90 -0.39
N GLU A 138 2.44 -12.21 -0.55
CA GLU A 138 1.36 -12.95 -1.19
C GLU A 138 0.05 -12.83 -0.42
N LEU A 139 0.09 -12.98 0.90
CA LEU A 139 -1.08 -12.79 1.77
C LEU A 139 -1.59 -11.35 1.75
N ILE A 140 -0.69 -10.37 1.81
CA ILE A 140 -1.05 -8.94 1.74
C ILE A 140 -1.71 -8.63 0.38
N LYS A 141 -1.11 -9.07 -0.74
CA LYS A 141 -1.65 -8.85 -2.09
C LYS A 141 -3.02 -9.47 -2.27
N ARG A 142 -3.22 -10.70 -1.78
CA ARG A 142 -4.51 -11.39 -1.85
C ARG A 142 -5.61 -10.53 -1.23
N VAL A 143 -5.43 -10.07 -0.01
CA VAL A 143 -6.46 -9.27 0.70
C VAL A 143 -6.58 -7.87 0.08
N ARG A 144 -5.48 -7.26 -0.33
CA ARG A 144 -5.49 -5.97 -1.05
C ARG A 144 -6.28 -6.05 -2.35
N ASN A 145 -6.15 -7.14 -3.11
CA ASN A 145 -6.90 -7.32 -4.34
C ASN A 145 -8.39 -7.51 -4.08
N MET A 146 -8.78 -8.29 -3.07
CA MET A 146 -10.18 -8.40 -2.64
C MET A 146 -10.77 -7.02 -2.30
N TYR A 147 -10.01 -6.21 -1.56
CA TYR A 147 -10.37 -4.83 -1.24
C TYR A 147 -10.52 -3.96 -2.49
N SER A 148 -9.53 -3.95 -3.38
CA SER A 148 -9.48 -3.06 -4.56
C SER A 148 -10.57 -3.35 -5.58
N HIS A 149 -11.00 -4.60 -5.67
CA HIS A 149 -12.09 -5.03 -6.53
C HIS A 149 -13.45 -5.03 -5.83
N MET A 150 -13.51 -4.52 -4.59
CA MET A 150 -14.73 -4.43 -3.79
C MET A 150 -15.49 -5.78 -3.69
N PHE A 151 -14.74 -6.89 -3.57
CA PHE A 151 -15.37 -8.20 -3.37
C PHE A 151 -16.08 -8.24 -2.02
N PRO A 152 -17.38 -8.61 -1.99
CA PRO A 152 -18.16 -8.67 -0.74
C PRO A 152 -17.77 -9.87 0.13
N CYS A 153 -16.83 -10.71 -0.31
CA CYS A 153 -16.38 -11.89 0.42
C CYS A 153 -15.19 -11.65 1.37
N ILE A 154 -14.70 -10.42 1.50
CA ILE A 154 -13.64 -10.11 2.47
C ILE A 154 -14.16 -10.34 3.89
N THR A 155 -13.41 -11.09 4.70
CA THR A 155 -13.76 -11.39 6.06
C THR A 155 -12.92 -10.60 7.07
N ARG A 156 -13.40 -10.53 8.33
CA ARG A 156 -12.62 -9.96 9.44
C ARG A 156 -11.30 -10.71 9.64
N GLN A 157 -11.31 -12.04 9.44
CA GLN A 157 -10.11 -12.86 9.54
C GLN A 157 -9.09 -12.50 8.46
N ASP A 158 -9.51 -12.31 7.20
CA ASP A 158 -8.62 -11.87 6.12
C ASP A 158 -7.94 -10.53 6.46
N CYS A 159 -8.72 -9.57 6.99
CA CYS A 159 -8.18 -8.29 7.42
C CYS A 159 -7.19 -8.42 8.59
N GLN A 160 -7.43 -9.32 9.53
CA GLN A 160 -6.52 -9.57 10.67
C GLN A 160 -5.22 -10.22 10.20
N ILE A 161 -5.31 -11.21 9.30
CA ILE A 161 -4.14 -11.84 8.67
C ILE A 161 -3.31 -10.77 7.95
N ALA A 162 -3.91 -10.00 7.02
CA ALA A 162 -3.20 -8.97 6.29
C ALA A 162 -2.53 -7.94 7.22
N LYS A 163 -3.20 -7.50 8.29
CA LYS A 163 -2.61 -6.59 9.29
C LYS A 163 -1.43 -7.23 10.03
N SER A 164 -1.48 -8.52 10.31
CA SER A 164 -0.36 -9.24 10.92
C SER A 164 0.84 -9.26 9.99
N GLU A 165 0.64 -9.65 8.74
CA GLU A 165 1.67 -9.71 7.71
C GLU A 165 2.30 -8.33 7.45
N ILE A 166 1.46 -7.30 7.34
CA ILE A 166 1.91 -5.91 7.22
C ILE A 166 2.81 -5.52 8.40
N ARG A 167 2.42 -5.86 9.65
CA ARG A 167 3.25 -5.54 10.83
C ARG A 167 4.61 -6.22 10.79
N VAL A 168 4.66 -7.47 10.32
CA VAL A 168 5.92 -8.22 10.21
C VAL A 168 6.85 -7.52 9.22
N LEU A 169 6.41 -7.26 8.00
CA LEU A 169 7.23 -6.59 6.99
C LEU A 169 7.56 -5.14 7.37
N SER A 170 6.61 -4.41 7.98
CA SER A 170 6.83 -3.01 8.39
C SER A 170 7.95 -2.86 9.42
N ARG A 171 8.24 -3.87 10.26
CA ARG A 171 9.38 -3.83 11.18
C ARG A 171 10.70 -3.74 10.42
N HIS A 172 10.83 -4.49 9.33
CA HIS A 172 12.03 -4.44 8.47
C HIS A 172 12.12 -3.11 7.73
N ILE A 173 11.00 -2.60 7.21
CA ILE A 173 10.95 -1.30 6.54
C ILE A 173 11.38 -0.18 7.52
N ASN A 174 10.77 -0.13 8.69
CA ASN A 174 11.04 0.93 9.68
C ASN A 174 12.48 0.91 10.17
N SER A 175 13.09 -0.27 10.34
CA SER A 175 14.49 -0.38 10.74
C SER A 175 15.48 0.15 9.70
N ARG A 176 15.02 0.47 8.50
CA ARG A 176 15.83 1.03 7.40
C ARG A 176 15.51 2.48 7.10
N LEU A 177 14.35 2.98 7.55
CA LEU A 177 13.95 4.38 7.41
C LEU A 177 14.35 5.24 8.62
N SER A 178 14.76 4.60 9.74
CA SER A 178 15.29 5.26 10.94
C SER A 178 16.80 5.49 10.84
#